data_9fc32fbdd856d24629b72efc8cce9ba1
#
_entry.id   9fc32fbdd856d24629b72efc8cce9ba1
#
_cell.length_a   1.000
_cell.length_b   1.000
_cell.length_c   1.000
_cell.angle_alpha   90.00
_cell.angle_beta   90.00
_cell.angle_gamma   90.00
#
_symmetry.space_group_name_H-M   'P 1'
#
loop_
_entity.id
_entity.type
_entity.pdbx_description
1 polymer ?
#
loop_
_entity_poly.entity_id
_entity_poly.type
_entity_poly.pdbx_seq_one_letter_code
_entity_poly.pdbx_strand_id
1 'polypeptide(L)'
;MTLRAVLLGYGLAGRVFHAPLIGAEPDIEIAAVVTSDPARQQQVRDDLPGVSILTHADEAWDQDFDLAVIATANSAHVPQATAALHAGMHVVVDKPLAGSAREAQALIDLAASSGRQVHVFQNRRWDSEILTARRCIDEGLLGTPHRLESRFERWRPAPKGGWREEGPPEDLPGLLYDLGAHLVDQALHLLGPVGRVFASSRHVREGVTADDDTQIVLEHVSGAVSILSVSSVAAFVEPRLRLLGTGGGLLINTLDTQEDALRAGRDPRDPDWGAESEQGLLVTGTSAPVSLGREPGAWPEYYRRVARAIRGEGPAPVDPRDVVADLRVIEAARESALLGQAVALDPPAGHVALAS
;
A
#
# COMPACT_ATOMS: atom_id res chain seq x y z
N MET A 1 19.81 6.66 -18.64
CA MET A 1 19.40 8.08 -18.45
C MET A 1 18.64 8.12 -17.13
N THR A 2 19.00 9.03 -16.22
CA THR A 2 18.33 9.21 -14.94
C THR A 2 16.98 9.88 -15.17
N LEU A 3 15.91 9.35 -14.59
CA LEU A 3 14.58 9.93 -14.66
C LEU A 3 14.48 11.16 -13.75
N ARG A 4 14.03 12.29 -14.29
CA ARG A 4 13.82 13.53 -13.54
C ARG A 4 12.42 13.53 -12.94
N ALA A 5 12.34 13.44 -11.61
CA ALA A 5 11.09 13.39 -10.90
C ALA A 5 10.71 14.73 -10.26
N VAL A 6 9.42 15.06 -10.30
CA VAL A 6 8.81 16.09 -9.47
C VAL A 6 7.98 15.44 -8.38
N LEU A 7 8.24 15.78 -7.10
CA LEU A 7 7.50 15.28 -5.94
C LEU A 7 6.44 16.30 -5.52
N LEU A 8 5.16 15.93 -5.66
CA LEU A 8 4.03 16.76 -5.25
C LEU A 8 3.63 16.41 -3.81
N GLY A 9 3.80 17.37 -2.92
CA GLY A 9 3.55 17.22 -1.49
C GLY A 9 4.78 16.80 -0.69
N TYR A 10 5.10 17.56 0.36
CA TYR A 10 6.21 17.30 1.29
C TYR A 10 5.71 17.15 2.72
N GLY A 11 4.55 16.47 2.85
CA GLY A 11 4.00 16.02 4.13
C GLY A 11 4.69 14.74 4.60
N LEU A 12 4.01 13.99 5.48
CA LEU A 12 4.55 12.73 6.02
C LEU A 12 4.95 11.76 4.89
N ALA A 13 4.06 11.50 3.92
CA ALA A 13 4.35 10.55 2.86
C ALA A 13 5.51 11.03 1.96
N GLY A 14 5.42 12.25 1.44
CA GLY A 14 6.47 12.79 0.57
C GLY A 14 7.83 12.87 1.24
N ARG A 15 7.89 13.39 2.48
CA ARG A 15 9.16 13.61 3.19
C ARG A 15 9.76 12.33 3.76
N VAL A 16 8.92 11.49 4.43
CA VAL A 16 9.43 10.35 5.20
C VAL A 16 9.52 9.08 4.36
N PHE A 17 8.62 8.89 3.38
CA PHE A 17 8.62 7.67 2.60
C PHE A 17 9.17 7.87 1.18
N HIS A 18 8.54 8.74 0.39
CA HIS A 18 8.91 8.88 -1.02
C HIS A 18 10.32 9.44 -1.22
N ALA A 19 10.66 10.57 -0.58
CA ALA A 19 11.94 11.23 -0.82
C ALA A 19 13.15 10.35 -0.48
N PRO A 20 13.23 9.67 0.69
CA PRO A 20 14.36 8.79 1.00
C PRO A 20 14.44 7.57 0.07
N LEU A 21 13.30 6.97 -0.29
CA LEU A 21 13.27 5.80 -1.16
C LEU A 21 13.64 6.14 -2.61
N ILE A 22 13.25 7.31 -3.10
CA ILE A 22 13.71 7.83 -4.40
C ILE A 22 15.20 8.14 -4.33
N GLY A 23 15.66 8.78 -3.25
CA GLY A 23 17.08 9.10 -3.05
C GLY A 23 17.99 7.87 -2.96
N ALA A 24 17.42 6.70 -2.65
CA ALA A 24 18.14 5.42 -2.66
C ALA A 24 18.22 4.78 -4.06
N GLU A 25 17.44 5.25 -5.04
CA GLU A 25 17.41 4.72 -6.40
C GLU A 25 18.25 5.61 -7.35
N PRO A 26 19.41 5.13 -7.85
CA PRO A 26 20.32 5.94 -8.65
C PRO A 26 19.75 6.34 -10.03
N ASP A 27 18.71 5.66 -10.46
CA ASP A 27 18.09 5.88 -11.77
C ASP A 27 16.97 6.92 -11.75
N ILE A 28 16.65 7.49 -10.56
CA ILE A 28 15.67 8.56 -10.38
C ILE A 28 16.28 9.69 -9.56
N GLU A 29 16.12 10.93 -9.99
CA GLU A 29 16.50 12.12 -9.22
C GLU A 29 15.28 12.98 -8.91
N ILE A 30 15.16 13.48 -7.68
CA ILE A 30 14.16 14.50 -7.34
C ILE A 30 14.68 15.84 -7.85
N ALA A 31 14.16 16.31 -8.99
CA ALA A 31 14.56 17.58 -9.59
C ALA A 31 13.77 18.77 -9.01
N ALA A 32 12.51 18.53 -8.57
CA ALA A 32 11.69 19.54 -7.94
C ALA A 32 10.76 18.94 -6.87
N VAL A 33 10.36 19.79 -5.92
CA VAL A 33 9.31 19.49 -4.92
C VAL A 33 8.25 20.58 -4.98
N VAL A 34 6.98 20.17 -5.03
CA VAL A 34 5.84 21.09 -5.00
C VAL A 34 5.29 21.18 -3.58
N THR A 35 5.36 22.35 -2.96
CA THR A 35 4.70 22.64 -1.68
C THR A 35 4.50 24.14 -1.48
N SER A 36 3.29 24.56 -1.12
CA SER A 36 2.98 25.97 -0.79
C SER A 36 3.25 26.33 0.67
N ASP A 37 3.46 25.34 1.54
CA ASP A 37 3.71 25.53 2.97
C ASP A 37 5.15 26.01 3.21
N PRO A 38 5.37 27.24 3.77
CA PRO A 38 6.72 27.78 3.99
C PRO A 38 7.58 26.91 4.93
N ALA A 39 6.98 26.24 5.91
CA ALA A 39 7.71 25.37 6.83
C ALA A 39 8.21 24.11 6.08
N ARG A 40 7.38 23.54 5.21
CA ARG A 40 7.78 22.42 4.35
C ARG A 40 8.80 22.83 3.30
N GLN A 41 8.69 24.03 2.74
CA GLN A 41 9.73 24.56 1.84
C GLN A 41 11.09 24.66 2.54
N GLN A 42 11.11 25.05 3.82
CA GLN A 42 12.36 25.04 4.59
C GLN A 42 12.87 23.62 4.80
N GLN A 43 12.00 22.67 5.14
CA GLN A 43 12.37 21.24 5.25
C GLN A 43 12.97 20.70 3.93
N VAL A 44 12.40 21.07 2.77
CA VAL A 44 12.98 20.69 1.47
C VAL A 44 14.41 21.23 1.31
N ARG A 45 14.66 22.49 1.66
CA ARG A 45 16.00 23.07 1.57
C ARG A 45 17.02 22.35 2.45
N ASP A 46 16.56 21.93 3.63
CA ASP A 46 17.40 21.25 4.62
C ASP A 46 17.67 19.77 4.22
N ASP A 47 16.62 19.07 3.77
CA ASP A 47 16.68 17.63 3.47
C ASP A 47 17.23 17.34 2.04
N LEU A 48 16.96 18.23 1.08
CA LEU A 48 17.26 18.06 -0.36
C LEU A 48 17.95 19.31 -0.93
N PRO A 49 19.19 19.60 -0.52
CA PRO A 49 19.89 20.80 -0.95
C PRO A 49 20.07 20.84 -2.48
N GLY A 50 19.66 21.95 -3.09
CA GLY A 50 19.76 22.18 -4.54
C GLY A 50 18.51 21.77 -5.35
N VAL A 51 17.54 21.11 -4.73
CA VAL A 51 16.26 20.76 -5.39
C VAL A 51 15.41 22.02 -5.58
N SER A 52 14.78 22.17 -6.75
CA SER A 52 13.87 23.26 -7.03
C SER A 52 12.60 23.16 -6.19
N ILE A 53 12.09 24.31 -5.71
CA ILE A 53 10.83 24.36 -4.96
C ILE A 53 9.79 25.10 -5.80
N LEU A 54 8.70 24.43 -6.11
CA LEU A 54 7.53 24.95 -6.80
C LEU A 54 6.42 25.17 -5.77
N THR A 55 5.66 26.25 -5.91
CA THR A 55 4.59 26.58 -4.97
C THR A 55 3.27 25.91 -5.35
N HIS A 56 3.01 25.78 -6.64
CA HIS A 56 1.79 25.19 -7.19
C HIS A 56 2.10 24.04 -8.16
N ALA A 57 1.22 23.06 -8.21
CA ALA A 57 1.39 21.89 -9.10
C ALA A 57 1.45 22.28 -10.58
N ASP A 58 0.70 23.32 -10.98
CA ASP A 58 0.63 23.79 -12.36
C ASP A 58 1.99 24.27 -12.89
N GLU A 59 2.88 24.72 -12.00
CA GLU A 59 4.24 25.12 -12.38
C GLU A 59 5.10 23.94 -12.87
N ALA A 60 4.69 22.70 -12.57
CA ALA A 60 5.41 21.50 -12.98
C ALA A 60 5.02 21.02 -14.39
N TRP A 61 3.83 21.34 -14.87
CA TRP A 61 3.30 20.75 -16.11
C TRP A 61 3.96 21.22 -17.38
N ASP A 62 4.57 22.41 -17.35
CA ASP A 62 5.32 22.97 -18.48
C ASP A 62 6.84 22.75 -18.38
N GLN A 63 7.30 21.94 -17.41
CA GLN A 63 8.72 21.64 -17.22
C GLN A 63 9.06 20.23 -17.71
N ASP A 64 10.36 20.01 -18.00
CA ASP A 64 10.87 18.73 -18.50
C ASP A 64 11.12 17.74 -17.34
N PHE A 65 10.04 17.11 -16.87
CA PHE A 65 10.08 16.00 -15.93
C PHE A 65 9.59 14.71 -16.58
N ASP A 66 10.23 13.58 -16.25
CA ASP A 66 9.85 12.25 -16.73
C ASP A 66 8.78 11.61 -15.85
N LEU A 67 8.79 11.94 -14.54
CA LEU A 67 8.00 11.30 -13.51
C LEU A 67 7.40 12.31 -12.54
N ALA A 68 6.09 12.24 -12.32
CA ALA A 68 5.41 12.92 -11.22
C ALA A 68 5.14 11.92 -10.08
N VAL A 69 5.60 12.24 -8.87
CA VAL A 69 5.31 11.46 -7.65
C VAL A 69 4.31 12.25 -6.81
N ILE A 70 3.11 11.71 -6.64
CA ILE A 70 1.97 12.40 -6.03
C ILE A 70 1.77 11.86 -4.62
N ALA A 71 2.12 12.67 -3.62
CA ALA A 71 2.05 12.40 -2.18
C ALA A 71 1.26 13.50 -1.45
N THR A 72 0.17 13.94 -2.05
CA THR A 72 -0.74 15.00 -1.58
C THR A 72 -1.93 14.41 -0.80
N ALA A 73 -2.99 15.18 -0.57
CA ALA A 73 -4.24 14.65 -0.03
C ALA A 73 -4.93 13.75 -1.05
N ASN A 74 -5.68 12.74 -0.57
CA ASN A 74 -6.32 11.74 -1.43
C ASN A 74 -7.22 12.36 -2.50
N SER A 75 -7.95 13.43 -2.17
CA SER A 75 -8.81 14.19 -3.10
C SER A 75 -8.04 14.81 -4.28
N ALA A 76 -6.74 15.04 -4.15
CA ALA A 76 -5.91 15.62 -5.19
C ALA A 76 -5.22 14.58 -6.09
N HIS A 77 -5.24 13.29 -5.75
CA HIS A 77 -4.52 12.24 -6.47
C HIS A 77 -4.94 12.14 -7.93
N VAL A 78 -6.23 11.93 -8.20
CA VAL A 78 -6.74 11.78 -9.58
C VAL A 78 -6.56 13.05 -10.41
N PRO A 79 -6.93 14.26 -9.94
CA PRO A 79 -6.70 15.50 -10.70
C PRO A 79 -5.22 15.73 -11.05
N GLN A 80 -4.31 15.55 -10.11
CA GLN A 80 -2.88 15.78 -10.34
C GLN A 80 -2.27 14.70 -11.24
N ALA A 81 -2.64 13.43 -11.06
CA ALA A 81 -2.18 12.36 -11.93
C ALA A 81 -2.66 12.55 -13.38
N THR A 82 -3.92 12.98 -13.55
CA THR A 82 -4.47 13.32 -14.86
C THR A 82 -3.68 14.45 -15.54
N ALA A 83 -3.39 15.53 -14.81
CA ALA A 83 -2.62 16.66 -15.33
C ALA A 83 -1.19 16.24 -15.70
N ALA A 84 -0.52 15.46 -14.86
CA ALA A 84 0.83 14.95 -15.13
C ALA A 84 0.88 14.03 -16.36
N LEU A 85 -0.11 13.14 -16.54
CA LEU A 85 -0.21 12.29 -17.73
C LEU A 85 -0.43 13.12 -19.00
N HIS A 86 -1.27 14.16 -18.96
CA HIS A 86 -1.46 15.07 -20.09
C HIS A 86 -0.21 15.89 -20.40
N ALA A 87 0.60 16.22 -19.38
CA ALA A 87 1.90 16.86 -19.55
C ALA A 87 2.99 15.89 -20.06
N GLY A 88 2.64 14.61 -20.28
CA GLY A 88 3.55 13.61 -20.84
C GLY A 88 4.48 12.95 -19.83
N MET A 89 4.18 13.01 -18.53
CA MET A 89 4.93 12.34 -17.48
C MET A 89 4.39 10.95 -17.19
N HIS A 90 5.24 10.04 -16.72
CA HIS A 90 4.82 8.88 -15.96
C HIS A 90 4.38 9.32 -14.56
N VAL A 91 3.55 8.55 -13.87
CA VAL A 91 3.10 8.93 -12.52
C VAL A 91 3.29 7.79 -11.52
N VAL A 92 3.71 8.16 -10.31
CA VAL A 92 3.56 7.37 -9.09
C VAL A 92 2.55 8.09 -8.21
N VAL A 93 1.54 7.39 -7.73
CA VAL A 93 0.53 7.96 -6.81
C VAL A 93 0.60 7.22 -5.49
N ASP A 94 0.59 7.96 -4.37
CA ASP A 94 0.42 7.33 -3.05
C ASP A 94 -0.95 6.61 -2.98
N LYS A 95 -1.07 5.65 -2.11
CA LYS A 95 -2.35 4.92 -1.92
C LYS A 95 -3.35 5.79 -1.10
N PRO A 96 -4.64 5.68 -1.39
CA PRO A 96 -5.25 4.98 -2.51
C PRO A 96 -5.07 5.75 -3.83
N LEU A 97 -5.03 5.04 -4.96
CA LEU A 97 -4.92 5.67 -6.29
C LEU A 97 -6.05 6.65 -6.55
N ALA A 98 -7.27 6.28 -6.16
CA ALA A 98 -8.50 7.01 -6.41
C ALA A 98 -9.54 6.70 -5.33
N GLY A 99 -10.65 7.45 -5.34
CA GLY A 99 -11.79 7.21 -4.46
C GLY A 99 -12.66 6.03 -4.85
N SER A 100 -12.51 5.54 -6.09
CA SER A 100 -13.28 4.42 -6.62
C SER A 100 -12.50 3.60 -7.66
N ALA A 101 -12.89 2.34 -7.81
CA ALA A 101 -12.36 1.45 -8.84
C ALA A 101 -12.59 2.01 -10.26
N ARG A 102 -13.70 2.69 -10.49
CA ARG A 102 -14.01 3.34 -11.77
C ARG A 102 -13.06 4.49 -12.10
N GLU A 103 -12.75 5.34 -11.14
CA GLU A 103 -11.78 6.43 -11.33
C GLU A 103 -10.37 5.90 -11.54
N ALA A 104 -9.98 4.86 -10.78
CA ALA A 104 -8.71 4.19 -10.97
C ALA A 104 -8.58 3.60 -12.37
N GLN A 105 -9.61 2.91 -12.87
CA GLN A 105 -9.63 2.36 -14.23
C GLN A 105 -9.51 3.47 -15.28
N ALA A 106 -10.24 4.57 -15.12
CA ALA A 106 -10.16 5.70 -16.06
C ALA A 106 -8.76 6.31 -16.14
N LEU A 107 -8.07 6.40 -14.99
CA LEU A 107 -6.69 6.89 -14.93
C LEU A 107 -5.69 5.94 -15.61
N ILE A 108 -5.88 4.63 -15.41
CA ILE A 108 -5.09 3.59 -16.08
C ILE A 108 -5.27 3.64 -17.61
N ASP A 109 -6.53 3.79 -18.06
CA ASP A 109 -6.85 3.89 -19.49
C ASP A 109 -6.24 5.17 -20.10
N LEU A 110 -6.27 6.29 -19.36
CA LEU A 110 -5.61 7.53 -19.79
C LEU A 110 -4.10 7.34 -19.91
N ALA A 111 -3.45 6.72 -18.93
CA ALA A 111 -2.02 6.45 -18.97
C ALA A 111 -1.65 5.59 -20.18
N ALA A 112 -2.40 4.52 -20.44
CA ALA A 112 -2.19 3.64 -21.59
C ALA A 112 -2.37 4.40 -22.91
N SER A 113 -3.40 5.23 -23.06
CA SER A 113 -3.67 6.00 -24.28
C SER A 113 -2.66 7.09 -24.55
N SER A 114 -2.01 7.64 -23.50
CA SER A 114 -0.94 8.63 -23.62
C SER A 114 0.46 8.01 -23.76
N GLY A 115 0.58 6.69 -23.79
CA GLY A 115 1.86 5.98 -23.83
C GLY A 115 2.70 6.20 -22.56
N ARG A 116 2.03 6.45 -21.44
CA ARG A 116 2.63 6.63 -20.10
C ARG A 116 2.20 5.52 -19.18
N GLN A 117 2.80 5.49 -17.98
CA GLN A 117 2.51 4.50 -16.96
C GLN A 117 2.00 5.17 -15.69
N VAL A 118 1.05 4.54 -15.02
CA VAL A 118 0.62 4.87 -13.67
C VAL A 118 1.04 3.74 -12.74
N HIS A 119 1.70 4.11 -11.65
CA HIS A 119 2.15 3.21 -10.58
C HIS A 119 1.52 3.64 -9.27
N VAL A 120 1.17 2.68 -8.41
CA VAL A 120 0.60 2.97 -7.09
C VAL A 120 1.56 2.52 -6.01
N PHE A 121 1.77 3.36 -5.00
CA PHE A 121 2.74 3.12 -3.94
C PHE A 121 2.20 2.10 -2.92
N GLN A 122 2.03 0.86 -3.35
CA GLN A 122 1.72 -0.28 -2.48
C GLN A 122 3.02 -0.89 -1.92
N ASN A 123 3.81 -0.06 -1.25
CA ASN A 123 5.12 -0.41 -0.71
C ASN A 123 5.10 -1.58 0.27
N ARG A 124 3.97 -1.80 0.96
CA ARG A 124 3.82 -2.87 1.96
C ARG A 124 3.74 -4.28 1.37
N ARG A 125 3.75 -4.44 0.04
CA ARG A 125 4.07 -5.73 -0.61
C ARG A 125 5.51 -6.18 -0.32
N TRP A 126 6.39 -5.24 0.03
CA TRP A 126 7.78 -5.47 0.41
C TRP A 126 8.00 -5.38 1.93
N ASP A 127 6.95 -5.51 2.73
CA ASP A 127 7.08 -5.74 4.17
C ASP A 127 7.66 -7.14 4.41
N SER A 128 8.53 -7.27 5.40
CA SER A 128 9.24 -8.49 5.76
C SER A 128 8.30 -9.70 5.94
N GLU A 129 7.16 -9.52 6.61
CA GLU A 129 6.19 -10.58 6.82
C GLU A 129 5.52 -11.04 5.52
N ILE A 130 5.34 -10.14 4.55
CA ILE A 130 4.74 -10.47 3.26
C ILE A 130 5.72 -11.21 2.36
N LEU A 131 6.97 -10.75 2.32
CA LEU A 131 8.04 -11.45 1.60
C LEU A 131 8.28 -12.84 2.17
N THR A 132 8.28 -12.98 3.50
CA THR A 132 8.42 -14.27 4.19
C THR A 132 7.24 -15.20 3.89
N ALA A 133 6.00 -14.69 3.93
CA ALA A 133 4.81 -15.46 3.59
C ALA A 133 4.84 -15.93 2.13
N ARG A 134 5.22 -15.04 1.21
CA ARG A 134 5.37 -15.38 -0.22
C ARG A 134 6.41 -16.48 -0.41
N ARG A 135 7.59 -16.38 0.20
CA ARG A 135 8.60 -17.46 0.15
C ARG A 135 8.04 -18.78 0.64
N CYS A 136 7.33 -18.81 1.79
CA CYS A 136 6.74 -20.04 2.30
C CYS A 136 5.72 -20.66 1.35
N ILE A 137 4.95 -19.83 0.61
CA ILE A 137 4.03 -20.30 -0.43
C ILE A 137 4.80 -20.86 -1.62
N ASP A 138 5.77 -20.12 -2.14
CA ASP A 138 6.51 -20.45 -3.36
C ASP A 138 7.39 -21.72 -3.17
N GLU A 139 7.94 -21.93 -1.97
CA GLU A 139 8.67 -23.14 -1.58
C GLU A 139 7.75 -24.32 -1.21
N GLY A 140 6.41 -24.12 -1.23
CA GLY A 140 5.44 -25.17 -0.91
C GLY A 140 5.43 -25.62 0.55
N LEU A 141 6.04 -24.87 1.47
CA LEU A 141 6.19 -25.25 2.89
C LEU A 141 4.85 -25.42 3.62
N LEU A 142 3.82 -24.73 3.14
CA LEU A 142 2.50 -24.70 3.74
C LEU A 142 1.50 -25.66 3.04
N GLY A 143 1.89 -26.31 1.94
CA GLY A 143 0.94 -26.97 1.04
C GLY A 143 0.04 -25.93 0.36
N THR A 144 -1.26 -26.22 0.20
CA THR A 144 -2.22 -25.25 -0.37
C THR A 144 -2.67 -24.27 0.70
N PRO A 145 -2.39 -22.97 0.58
CA PRO A 145 -2.88 -21.94 1.52
C PRO A 145 -4.41 -21.90 1.52
N HIS A 146 -5.02 -21.89 2.70
CA HIS A 146 -6.48 -21.86 2.84
C HIS A 146 -6.98 -20.78 3.79
N ARG A 147 -6.11 -20.17 4.63
CA ARG A 147 -6.50 -19.07 5.52
C ARG A 147 -5.35 -18.11 5.77
N LEU A 148 -5.63 -16.82 5.56
CA LEU A 148 -4.77 -15.71 5.97
C LEU A 148 -5.47 -14.91 7.07
N GLU A 149 -4.77 -14.61 8.16
CA GLU A 149 -5.18 -13.62 9.16
C GLU A 149 -4.10 -12.55 9.21
N SER A 150 -4.48 -11.29 9.05
CA SER A 150 -3.53 -10.18 8.97
C SER A 150 -4.10 -8.94 9.65
N ARG A 151 -3.27 -8.24 10.45
CA ARG A 151 -3.77 -7.21 11.34
C ARG A 151 -2.85 -5.99 11.38
N PHE A 152 -3.50 -4.79 11.44
CA PHE A 152 -2.90 -3.54 11.90
C PHE A 152 -3.69 -3.06 13.12
N GLU A 153 -3.32 -3.53 14.28
CA GLU A 153 -4.00 -3.26 15.55
C GLU A 153 -3.11 -2.47 16.49
N ARG A 154 -3.70 -1.56 17.25
CA ARG A 154 -3.00 -0.74 18.24
C ARG A 154 -3.95 -0.22 19.32
N TRP A 155 -3.41 0.14 20.47
CA TRP A 155 -4.16 0.76 21.54
C TRP A 155 -3.95 2.27 21.55
N ARG A 156 -4.91 3.02 21.02
CA ARG A 156 -4.97 4.49 21.00
C ARG A 156 -6.38 4.95 21.38
N PRO A 157 -6.78 4.81 22.66
CA PRO A 157 -8.15 5.09 23.08
C PRO A 157 -8.54 6.56 22.96
N ALA A 158 -7.55 7.48 23.01
CA ALA A 158 -7.79 8.90 22.76
C ALA A 158 -7.57 9.23 21.28
N PRO A 159 -8.52 9.90 20.59
CA PRO A 159 -8.31 10.42 19.24
C PRO A 159 -7.14 11.40 19.20
N LYS A 160 -6.44 11.44 18.07
CA LYS A 160 -5.38 12.42 17.82
C LYS A 160 -5.89 13.65 17.10
N GLY A 161 -7.09 13.57 16.54
CA GLY A 161 -7.64 14.54 15.59
C GLY A 161 -6.98 14.50 14.21
N GLY A 162 -7.50 15.31 13.33
CA GLY A 162 -6.99 15.46 11.97
C GLY A 162 -7.80 14.70 10.92
N TRP A 163 -7.43 14.87 9.67
CA TRP A 163 -8.23 14.45 8.53
C TRP A 163 -8.52 12.93 8.47
N ARG A 164 -7.65 12.08 9.04
CA ARG A 164 -7.87 10.63 9.10
C ARG A 164 -9.02 10.22 10.01
N GLU A 165 -9.33 11.02 11.02
CA GLU A 165 -10.35 10.72 12.03
C GLU A 165 -11.64 11.54 11.83
N GLU A 166 -11.53 12.73 11.20
CA GLU A 166 -12.62 13.71 11.07
C GLU A 166 -12.68 14.37 9.69
N GLY A 167 -11.90 13.88 8.72
CA GLY A 167 -11.81 14.46 7.37
C GLY A 167 -13.11 14.32 6.57
N PRO A 168 -13.26 15.15 5.52
CA PRO A 168 -14.39 15.06 4.63
C PRO A 168 -14.36 13.74 3.82
N PRO A 169 -15.52 13.25 3.36
CA PRO A 169 -15.60 11.95 2.65
C PRO A 169 -14.69 11.82 1.42
N GLU A 170 -14.42 12.93 0.71
CA GLU A 170 -13.55 12.99 -0.46
C GLU A 170 -12.08 12.69 -0.13
N ASP A 171 -11.64 12.90 1.11
CA ASP A 171 -10.30 12.55 1.57
C ASP A 171 -10.20 11.11 2.06
N LEU A 172 -11.28 10.34 1.99
CA LEU A 172 -11.34 8.91 2.34
C LEU A 172 -10.79 8.65 3.75
N PRO A 173 -11.37 9.30 4.80
CA PRO A 173 -10.93 9.10 6.16
C PRO A 173 -11.25 7.70 6.66
N GLY A 174 -10.60 7.30 7.77
CA GLY A 174 -10.84 6.03 8.43
C GLY A 174 -9.76 4.98 8.20
N LEU A 175 -9.77 3.97 9.05
CA LEU A 175 -8.76 2.91 9.02
C LEU A 175 -8.95 1.96 7.84
N LEU A 176 -10.16 1.82 7.33
CA LEU A 176 -10.42 0.98 6.15
C LEU A 176 -9.59 1.45 4.95
N TYR A 177 -9.58 2.76 4.67
CA TYR A 177 -8.79 3.33 3.57
C TYR A 177 -7.32 3.52 3.93
N ASP A 178 -7.00 3.83 5.21
CA ASP A 178 -5.61 4.09 5.60
C ASP A 178 -4.80 2.79 5.73
N LEU A 179 -5.26 1.84 6.52
CA LEU A 179 -4.56 0.58 6.82
C LEU A 179 -5.22 -0.65 6.17
N GLY A 180 -6.55 -0.65 6.07
CA GLY A 180 -7.30 -1.75 5.46
C GLY A 180 -6.94 -1.95 3.99
N ALA A 181 -6.68 -0.86 3.24
CA ALA A 181 -6.23 -0.92 1.86
C ALA A 181 -4.93 -1.73 1.70
N HIS A 182 -3.98 -1.62 2.63
CA HIS A 182 -2.76 -2.43 2.61
C HIS A 182 -3.05 -3.91 2.89
N LEU A 183 -3.94 -4.20 3.87
CA LEU A 183 -4.30 -5.59 4.17
C LEU A 183 -5.04 -6.26 3.02
N VAL A 184 -5.92 -5.53 2.34
CA VAL A 184 -6.64 -6.01 1.14
C VAL A 184 -5.64 -6.31 0.02
N ASP A 185 -4.76 -5.37 -0.31
CA ASP A 185 -3.70 -5.57 -1.33
C ASP A 185 -2.82 -6.78 -1.00
N GLN A 186 -2.37 -6.92 0.24
CA GLN A 186 -1.57 -8.06 0.70
C GLN A 186 -2.33 -9.39 0.58
N ALA A 187 -3.61 -9.42 0.90
CA ALA A 187 -4.44 -10.62 0.78
C ALA A 187 -4.64 -11.03 -0.67
N LEU A 188 -4.97 -10.09 -1.56
CA LEU A 188 -5.08 -10.37 -2.99
C LEU A 188 -3.72 -10.80 -3.58
N HIS A 189 -2.64 -10.13 -3.18
CA HIS A 189 -1.29 -10.47 -3.62
C HIS A 189 -0.87 -11.89 -3.22
N LEU A 190 -1.23 -12.36 -2.02
CA LEU A 190 -0.84 -13.68 -1.51
C LEU A 190 -1.78 -14.80 -1.98
N LEU A 191 -3.10 -14.57 -1.99
CA LEU A 191 -4.12 -15.60 -2.16
C LEU A 191 -4.97 -15.45 -3.43
N GLY A 192 -4.74 -14.37 -4.20
CA GLY A 192 -5.43 -14.15 -5.47
C GLY A 192 -6.81 -13.52 -5.33
N PRO A 193 -7.61 -13.52 -6.41
CA PRO A 193 -8.85 -12.79 -6.51
C PRO A 193 -9.89 -13.17 -5.46
N VAL A 194 -10.75 -12.19 -5.10
CA VAL A 194 -11.84 -12.32 -4.12
C VAL A 194 -13.17 -12.42 -4.85
N GLY A 195 -14.02 -13.37 -4.43
CA GLY A 195 -15.37 -13.56 -4.95
C GLY A 195 -16.47 -13.02 -4.01
N ARG A 196 -16.19 -12.89 -2.70
CA ARG A 196 -17.18 -12.40 -1.73
C ARG A 196 -16.52 -11.69 -0.56
N VAL A 197 -17.13 -10.61 -0.10
CA VAL A 197 -16.66 -9.75 0.98
C VAL A 197 -17.72 -9.62 2.06
N PHE A 198 -17.35 -9.82 3.33
CA PHE A 198 -18.15 -9.41 4.48
C PHE A 198 -17.30 -8.46 5.34
N ALA A 199 -17.89 -7.36 5.81
CA ALA A 199 -17.19 -6.43 6.67
C ALA A 199 -18.07 -5.88 7.78
N SER A 200 -17.44 -5.56 8.91
CA SER A 200 -17.99 -4.76 9.99
C SER A 200 -17.05 -3.57 10.20
N SER A 201 -17.53 -2.37 10.01
CA SER A 201 -16.77 -1.13 10.14
C SER A 201 -17.47 -0.21 11.12
N ARG A 202 -16.76 0.24 12.16
CA ARG A 202 -17.34 0.98 13.29
C ARG A 202 -16.44 2.16 13.65
N HIS A 203 -17.03 3.19 14.22
CA HIS A 203 -16.36 4.21 15.01
C HIS A 203 -16.67 3.96 16.48
N VAL A 204 -15.66 3.62 17.26
CA VAL A 204 -15.79 3.21 18.66
C VAL A 204 -15.40 4.33 19.61
N ARG A 205 -14.41 5.15 19.23
CA ARG A 205 -13.95 6.28 20.05
C ARG A 205 -14.91 7.45 19.95
N GLU A 206 -15.17 8.10 21.07
CA GLU A 206 -15.98 9.31 21.12
C GLU A 206 -15.30 10.45 20.33
N GLY A 207 -16.10 11.22 19.56
CA GLY A 207 -15.63 12.37 18.76
C GLY A 207 -14.99 12.01 17.42
N VAL A 208 -14.87 10.73 17.07
CA VAL A 208 -14.38 10.27 15.75
C VAL A 208 -15.58 10.05 14.81
N THR A 209 -15.50 10.53 13.57
CA THR A 209 -16.55 10.36 12.55
C THR A 209 -16.22 9.30 11.52
N ALA A 210 -14.94 8.97 11.36
CA ALA A 210 -14.47 7.91 10.48
C ALA A 210 -14.33 6.56 11.22
N ASP A 211 -14.22 5.46 10.51
CA ASP A 211 -14.02 4.15 11.11
C ASP A 211 -12.67 4.05 11.82
N ASP A 212 -12.68 3.43 13.00
CA ASP A 212 -11.49 3.20 13.81
C ASP A 212 -11.37 1.77 14.36
N ASP A 213 -12.31 0.91 13.95
CA ASP A 213 -12.34 -0.52 14.23
C ASP A 213 -13.09 -1.24 13.10
N THR A 214 -12.34 -1.90 12.22
CA THR A 214 -12.89 -2.56 11.03
C THR A 214 -12.34 -3.96 10.88
N GLN A 215 -13.23 -4.91 10.65
CA GLN A 215 -12.93 -6.30 10.31
C GLN A 215 -13.49 -6.62 8.93
N ILE A 216 -12.70 -7.34 8.12
CA ILE A 216 -13.06 -7.74 6.77
C ILE A 216 -12.79 -9.24 6.62
N VAL A 217 -13.77 -9.97 6.11
CA VAL A 217 -13.63 -11.37 5.71
C VAL A 217 -13.73 -11.44 4.19
N LEU A 218 -12.70 -11.97 3.56
CA LEU A 218 -12.61 -12.16 2.12
C LEU A 218 -12.70 -13.65 1.80
N GLU A 219 -13.62 -14.04 0.94
CA GLU A 219 -13.62 -15.38 0.35
C GLU A 219 -12.98 -15.29 -1.04
N HIS A 220 -11.83 -15.90 -1.18
CA HIS A 220 -11.08 -15.93 -2.44
C HIS A 220 -11.69 -16.95 -3.42
N VAL A 221 -11.52 -16.68 -4.71
CA VAL A 221 -11.97 -17.59 -5.79
C VAL A 221 -11.32 -18.96 -5.66
N SER A 222 -10.11 -19.05 -5.09
CA SER A 222 -9.41 -20.30 -4.78
C SER A 222 -10.07 -21.14 -3.65
N GLY A 223 -11.05 -20.58 -2.94
CA GLY A 223 -11.64 -21.19 -1.75
C GLY A 223 -10.90 -20.82 -0.44
N ALA A 224 -9.80 -20.10 -0.51
CA ALA A 224 -9.12 -19.58 0.67
C ALA A 224 -9.93 -18.45 1.32
N VAL A 225 -9.71 -18.21 2.61
CA VAL A 225 -10.36 -17.12 3.36
C VAL A 225 -9.30 -16.21 3.97
N SER A 226 -9.48 -14.89 3.81
CA SER A 226 -8.70 -13.90 4.55
C SER A 226 -9.55 -13.25 5.64
N ILE A 227 -8.99 -13.07 6.84
CA ILE A 227 -9.58 -12.34 7.96
C ILE A 227 -8.63 -11.18 8.27
N LEU A 228 -9.09 -9.97 7.97
CA LEU A 228 -8.30 -8.75 8.06
C LEU A 228 -8.86 -7.86 9.15
N SER A 229 -8.01 -7.32 10.03
CA SER A 229 -8.43 -6.46 11.12
C SER A 229 -7.58 -5.19 11.18
N VAL A 230 -8.25 -4.06 11.23
CA VAL A 230 -7.61 -2.77 11.50
C VAL A 230 -8.31 -2.12 12.69
N SER A 231 -7.56 -1.75 13.73
CA SER A 231 -8.14 -1.19 14.94
C SER A 231 -7.21 -0.19 15.62
N SER A 232 -7.79 0.93 16.07
CA SER A 232 -7.13 1.86 16.98
C SER A 232 -7.46 1.59 18.45
N VAL A 233 -8.33 0.62 18.74
CA VAL A 233 -8.85 0.34 20.10
C VAL A 233 -8.60 -1.10 20.55
N ALA A 234 -7.67 -1.81 19.92
CA ALA A 234 -7.24 -3.14 20.34
C ALA A 234 -6.25 -3.03 21.51
N ALA A 235 -6.72 -3.30 22.71
CA ALA A 235 -5.89 -3.27 23.92
C ALA A 235 -4.94 -4.48 24.03
N PHE A 236 -5.32 -5.59 23.41
CA PHE A 236 -4.46 -6.77 23.23
C PHE A 236 -4.24 -6.97 21.73
N VAL A 237 -2.99 -7.02 21.33
CA VAL A 237 -2.60 -7.18 19.92
C VAL A 237 -2.39 -8.66 19.64
N GLU A 238 -3.12 -9.17 18.67
CA GLU A 238 -2.95 -10.51 18.11
C GLU A 238 -1.73 -10.55 17.17
N PRO A 239 -1.23 -11.74 16.76
CA PRO A 239 -0.16 -11.83 15.78
C PRO A 239 -0.42 -10.98 14.52
N ARG A 240 0.62 -10.34 14.02
CA ARG A 240 0.56 -9.51 12.81
C ARG A 240 0.05 -10.29 11.60
N LEU A 241 0.57 -11.51 11.42
CA LEU A 241 0.22 -12.38 10.30
C LEU A 241 0.20 -13.84 10.73
N ARG A 242 -0.86 -14.54 10.35
CA ARG A 242 -0.97 -16.00 10.41
C ARG A 242 -1.44 -16.52 9.06
N LEU A 243 -0.63 -17.37 8.43
CA LEU A 243 -0.95 -18.00 7.17
C LEU A 243 -1.00 -19.52 7.34
N LEU A 244 -2.14 -20.13 7.06
CA LEU A 244 -2.39 -21.56 7.23
C LEU A 244 -2.60 -22.22 5.88
N GLY A 245 -1.99 -23.37 5.71
CA GLY A 245 -2.15 -24.22 4.54
C GLY A 245 -2.39 -25.68 4.92
N THR A 246 -2.65 -26.53 3.94
CA THR A 246 -2.95 -27.95 4.15
C THR A 246 -1.76 -28.75 4.68
N GLY A 247 -0.54 -28.25 4.50
CA GLY A 247 0.71 -28.89 4.92
C GLY A 247 1.40 -28.19 6.10
N GLY A 248 0.93 -27.04 6.57
CA GLY A 248 1.58 -26.31 7.66
C GLY A 248 1.01 -24.92 7.92
N GLY A 249 1.76 -24.13 8.69
CA GLY A 249 1.36 -22.76 9.03
C GLY A 249 2.54 -21.88 9.38
N LEU A 250 2.43 -20.59 9.04
CA LEU A 250 3.36 -19.52 9.38
C LEU A 250 2.70 -18.57 10.36
N LEU A 251 3.44 -18.16 11.40
CA LEU A 251 3.04 -17.13 12.36
C LEU A 251 4.14 -16.10 12.47
N ILE A 252 3.78 -14.81 12.35
CA ILE A 252 4.66 -13.65 12.57
C ILE A 252 3.94 -12.70 13.52
N ASN A 253 4.61 -12.30 14.61
CA ASN A 253 3.99 -11.50 15.66
C ASN A 253 4.13 -9.99 15.42
N THR A 254 5.23 -9.54 14.82
CA THR A 254 5.59 -8.13 14.72
C THR A 254 5.45 -7.58 13.30
N LEU A 255 5.19 -6.28 13.24
CA LEU A 255 5.23 -5.51 12.01
C LEU A 255 6.65 -5.42 11.46
N ASP A 256 6.75 -5.14 10.17
CA ASP A 256 7.97 -4.68 9.50
C ASP A 256 8.48 -3.38 10.12
N THR A 257 9.80 -3.25 10.22
CA THR A 257 10.47 -2.13 10.90
C THR A 257 10.89 -0.98 9.97
N GLN A 258 10.67 -1.09 8.66
CA GLN A 258 11.13 -0.10 7.68
C GLN A 258 10.50 1.29 7.87
N GLU A 259 9.20 1.37 8.27
CA GLU A 259 8.57 2.65 8.57
C GLU A 259 9.28 3.37 9.73
N ASP A 260 9.56 2.66 10.82
CA ASP A 260 10.24 3.23 11.97
C ASP A 260 11.69 3.62 11.62
N ALA A 261 12.37 2.84 10.78
CA ALA A 261 13.69 3.16 10.27
C ALA A 261 13.71 4.47 9.46
N LEU A 262 12.75 4.65 8.54
CA LEU A 262 12.61 5.91 7.78
C LEU A 262 12.27 7.11 8.68
N ARG A 263 11.38 6.91 9.66
CA ARG A 263 11.05 7.95 10.65
C ARG A 263 12.26 8.35 11.51
N ALA A 264 13.15 7.41 11.77
CA ALA A 264 14.40 7.65 12.47
C ALA A 264 15.52 8.24 11.56
N GLY A 265 15.25 8.42 10.26
CA GLY A 265 16.20 8.96 9.30
C GLY A 265 17.30 7.99 8.88
N ARG A 266 17.06 6.67 9.00
CA ARG A 266 18.00 5.67 8.48
C ARG A 266 18.03 5.71 6.95
N ASP A 267 19.19 5.48 6.38
CA ASP A 267 19.37 5.42 4.93
C ASP A 267 18.85 4.06 4.38
N PRO A 268 17.92 4.07 3.39
CA PRO A 268 17.46 2.83 2.78
C PRO A 268 18.54 2.03 2.02
N ARG A 269 19.74 2.60 1.84
CA ARG A 269 20.89 1.92 1.23
C ARG A 269 21.75 1.16 2.26
N ASP A 270 21.43 1.27 3.55
CA ASP A 270 22.19 0.57 4.59
C ASP A 270 22.17 -0.96 4.32
N PRO A 271 23.31 -1.66 4.49
CA PRO A 271 23.41 -3.09 4.19
C PRO A 271 22.46 -3.98 5.00
N ASP A 272 22.04 -3.53 6.19
CA ASP A 272 21.10 -4.20 7.08
C ASP A 272 19.69 -3.61 7.01
N TRP A 273 19.37 -2.89 5.93
CA TRP A 273 18.03 -2.36 5.71
C TRP A 273 16.98 -3.46 5.72
N GLY A 274 15.87 -3.21 6.44
CA GLY A 274 14.75 -4.13 6.55
C GLY A 274 15.03 -5.43 7.30
N ALA A 275 16.22 -5.57 7.90
CA ALA A 275 16.54 -6.74 8.71
C ALA A 275 15.67 -6.77 9.98
N GLU A 276 15.09 -7.93 10.26
CA GLU A 276 14.20 -8.14 11.40
C GLU A 276 14.88 -8.93 12.50
N SER A 277 14.76 -8.45 13.73
CA SER A 277 15.32 -9.14 14.91
C SER A 277 14.44 -10.29 15.38
N GLU A 278 13.12 -10.17 15.21
CA GLU A 278 12.17 -11.21 15.60
C GLU A 278 11.93 -12.18 14.43
N GLN A 279 11.97 -13.48 14.74
CA GLN A 279 11.77 -14.55 13.77
C GLN A 279 10.30 -14.93 13.67
N GLY A 280 9.90 -15.50 12.53
CA GLY A 280 8.63 -16.19 12.39
C GLY A 280 8.66 -17.57 13.04
N LEU A 281 7.48 -18.17 13.22
CA LEU A 281 7.30 -19.55 13.60
C LEU A 281 6.69 -20.33 12.43
N LEU A 282 7.30 -21.45 12.07
CA LEU A 282 6.85 -22.32 11.01
C LEU A 282 6.49 -23.70 11.59
N VAL A 283 5.35 -24.23 11.15
CA VAL A 283 4.97 -25.63 11.36
C VAL A 283 4.84 -26.28 9.99
N THR A 284 5.42 -27.47 9.82
CA THR A 284 5.25 -28.30 8.62
C THR A 284 4.83 -29.71 9.03
N GLY A 285 3.78 -30.24 8.38
CA GLY A 285 3.23 -31.55 8.72
C GLY A 285 2.79 -31.63 10.19
N THR A 286 3.31 -32.61 10.91
CA THR A 286 3.03 -32.84 12.35
C THR A 286 4.17 -32.37 13.27
N SER A 287 5.13 -31.59 12.76
CA SER A 287 6.26 -31.13 13.57
C SER A 287 5.84 -30.10 14.61
N ALA A 288 6.65 -29.96 15.67
CA ALA A 288 6.55 -28.82 16.57
C ALA A 288 6.93 -27.52 15.82
N PRO A 289 6.44 -26.36 16.27
CA PRO A 289 6.85 -25.09 15.70
C PRO A 289 8.37 -24.87 15.77
N VAL A 290 8.96 -24.41 14.67
CA VAL A 290 10.37 -24.06 14.58
C VAL A 290 10.53 -22.59 14.23
N SER A 291 11.61 -21.97 14.68
CA SER A 291 11.96 -20.61 14.29
C SER A 291 12.30 -20.54 12.81
N LEU A 292 11.76 -19.54 12.12
CA LEU A 292 12.01 -19.24 10.71
C LEU A 292 12.61 -17.85 10.59
N GLY A 293 13.78 -17.70 9.97
CA GLY A 293 14.34 -16.42 9.61
C GLY A 293 13.40 -15.70 8.63
N ARG A 294 13.12 -14.42 8.93
CA ARG A 294 12.30 -13.58 8.06
C ARG A 294 13.13 -13.06 6.88
N GLU A 295 12.45 -12.87 5.75
CA GLU A 295 13.02 -12.06 4.67
C GLU A 295 13.17 -10.62 5.13
N PRO A 296 14.28 -9.94 4.82
CA PRO A 296 14.40 -8.53 5.11
C PRO A 296 13.36 -7.73 4.31
N GLY A 297 12.77 -6.71 4.93
CA GLY A 297 11.90 -5.79 4.23
C GLY A 297 12.65 -5.06 3.11
N ALA A 298 11.99 -4.75 2.00
CA ALA A 298 12.65 -4.26 0.80
C ALA A 298 11.88 -3.12 0.09
N TRP A 299 11.41 -2.09 0.82
CA TRP A 299 10.71 -0.93 0.23
C TRP A 299 11.48 -0.21 -0.87
N PRO A 300 12.83 -0.11 -0.84
CA PRO A 300 13.59 0.48 -1.96
C PRO A 300 13.37 -0.24 -3.29
N GLU A 301 13.02 -1.53 -3.26
CA GLU A 301 12.73 -2.31 -4.48
C GLU A 301 11.56 -1.72 -5.29
N TYR A 302 10.63 -0.99 -4.64
CA TYR A 302 9.52 -0.36 -5.33
C TYR A 302 10.02 0.64 -6.40
N TYR A 303 10.84 1.61 -6.02
CA TYR A 303 11.34 2.61 -6.98
C TYR A 303 12.32 2.03 -7.99
N ARG A 304 13.12 1.04 -7.61
CA ARG A 304 13.95 0.28 -8.56
C ARG A 304 13.10 -0.34 -9.67
N ARG A 305 11.97 -0.95 -9.32
CA ARG A 305 11.06 -1.53 -10.30
C ARG A 305 10.31 -0.48 -11.10
N VAL A 306 9.94 0.66 -10.52
CA VAL A 306 9.37 1.79 -11.26
C VAL A 306 10.32 2.25 -12.36
N ALA A 307 11.59 2.51 -12.02
CA ALA A 307 12.60 2.95 -12.99
C ALA A 307 12.75 1.95 -14.15
N ARG A 308 12.85 0.66 -13.82
CA ARG A 308 12.96 -0.41 -14.83
C ARG A 308 11.72 -0.52 -15.70
N ALA A 309 10.53 -0.43 -15.11
CA ALA A 309 9.27 -0.50 -15.86
C ALA A 309 9.14 0.67 -16.86
N ILE A 310 9.47 1.89 -16.46
CA ILE A 310 9.46 3.07 -17.33
C ILE A 310 10.42 2.90 -18.50
N ARG A 311 11.55 2.25 -18.31
CA ARG A 311 12.53 1.94 -19.37
C ARG A 311 12.15 0.73 -20.22
N GLY A 312 11.08 0.02 -19.91
CA GLY A 312 10.71 -1.22 -20.59
C GLY A 312 11.61 -2.42 -20.26
N GLU A 313 12.34 -2.37 -19.12
CA GLU A 313 13.29 -3.39 -18.66
C GLU A 313 12.66 -4.40 -17.70
N GLY A 314 11.37 -4.27 -17.40
CA GLY A 314 10.65 -5.17 -16.51
C GLY A 314 9.19 -4.78 -16.33
N PRO A 315 8.42 -5.59 -15.59
CA PRO A 315 7.04 -5.26 -15.26
C PRO A 315 6.95 -4.12 -14.24
N ALA A 316 5.77 -3.47 -14.19
CA ALA A 316 5.44 -2.54 -13.12
C ALA A 316 5.58 -3.21 -11.73
N PRO A 317 5.98 -2.47 -10.67
CA PRO A 317 6.09 -3.01 -9.33
C PRO A 317 4.77 -3.58 -8.80
N VAL A 318 3.68 -2.92 -9.15
CA VAL A 318 2.30 -3.33 -8.88
C VAL A 318 1.54 -3.27 -10.21
N ASP A 319 0.87 -4.37 -10.58
CA ASP A 319 0.00 -4.35 -11.75
C ASP A 319 -1.16 -3.36 -11.49
N PRO A 320 -1.39 -2.38 -12.36
CA PRO A 320 -2.49 -1.44 -12.17
C PRO A 320 -3.87 -2.12 -12.02
N ARG A 321 -4.04 -3.32 -12.62
CA ARG A 321 -5.28 -4.11 -12.48
C ARG A 321 -5.50 -4.62 -11.05
N ASP A 322 -4.43 -4.90 -10.31
CA ASP A 322 -4.52 -5.28 -8.89
C ASP A 322 -5.13 -4.15 -8.09
N VAL A 323 -4.71 -2.89 -8.37
CA VAL A 323 -5.21 -1.71 -7.67
C VAL A 323 -6.71 -1.49 -7.88
N VAL A 324 -7.21 -1.78 -9.10
CA VAL A 324 -8.65 -1.74 -9.38
C VAL A 324 -9.37 -2.84 -8.59
N ALA A 325 -8.77 -4.02 -8.49
CA ALA A 325 -9.34 -5.12 -7.69
C ALA A 325 -9.35 -4.78 -6.19
N ASP A 326 -8.28 -4.18 -5.65
CA ASP A 326 -8.22 -3.70 -4.27
C ASP A 326 -9.35 -2.72 -3.96
N LEU A 327 -9.55 -1.71 -4.83
CA LEU A 327 -10.60 -0.71 -4.65
C LEU A 327 -12.00 -1.32 -4.72
N ARG A 328 -12.26 -2.29 -5.61
CA ARG A 328 -13.53 -3.04 -5.65
C ARG A 328 -13.80 -3.78 -4.34
N VAL A 329 -12.76 -4.39 -3.75
CA VAL A 329 -12.89 -5.06 -2.45
C VAL A 329 -13.20 -4.06 -1.34
N ILE A 330 -12.56 -2.89 -1.34
CA ILE A 330 -12.81 -1.82 -0.36
C ILE A 330 -14.24 -1.26 -0.52
N GLU A 331 -14.69 -1.02 -1.75
CA GLU A 331 -16.07 -0.60 -2.05
C GLU A 331 -17.08 -1.63 -1.54
N ALA A 332 -16.86 -2.92 -1.83
CA ALA A 332 -17.69 -4.01 -1.34
C ALA A 332 -17.67 -4.16 0.19
N ALA A 333 -16.52 -3.92 0.83
CA ALA A 333 -16.42 -3.93 2.30
C ALA A 333 -17.24 -2.81 2.93
N ARG A 334 -17.24 -1.61 2.35
CA ARG A 334 -18.11 -0.50 2.79
C ARG A 334 -19.59 -0.83 2.60
N GLU A 335 -19.95 -1.33 1.44
CA GLU A 335 -21.33 -1.75 1.16
C GLU A 335 -21.76 -2.84 2.13
N SER A 336 -20.94 -3.87 2.35
CA SER A 336 -21.21 -4.94 3.31
C SER A 336 -21.44 -4.41 4.72
N ALA A 337 -20.59 -3.49 5.19
CA ALA A 337 -20.72 -2.89 6.51
C ALA A 337 -22.01 -2.08 6.67
N LEU A 338 -22.46 -1.39 5.61
CA LEU A 338 -23.71 -0.63 5.59
C LEU A 338 -24.94 -1.54 5.59
N LEU A 339 -24.90 -2.63 4.80
CA LEU A 339 -26.03 -3.55 4.61
C LEU A 339 -26.09 -4.64 5.70
N GLY A 340 -25.02 -4.88 6.43
CA GLY A 340 -24.90 -5.98 7.40
C GLY A 340 -24.93 -7.37 6.75
N GLN A 341 -24.53 -7.48 5.47
CA GLN A 341 -24.54 -8.73 4.71
C GLN A 341 -23.32 -8.84 3.79
N ALA A 342 -23.02 -10.07 3.35
CA ALA A 342 -21.93 -10.30 2.42
C ALA A 342 -22.28 -9.77 1.02
N VAL A 343 -21.29 -9.16 0.35
CA VAL A 343 -21.37 -8.64 -1.02
C VAL A 343 -20.57 -9.55 -1.94
N ALA A 344 -21.15 -9.98 -3.04
CA ALA A 344 -20.49 -10.76 -4.07
C ALA A 344 -19.71 -9.83 -5.01
N LEU A 345 -18.54 -10.28 -5.45
CA LEU A 345 -17.76 -9.64 -6.50
C LEU A 345 -17.70 -10.54 -7.72
N ASP A 346 -17.86 -9.95 -8.88
CA ASP A 346 -17.61 -10.67 -10.13
C ASP A 346 -16.13 -10.98 -10.24
N PRO A 347 -15.74 -12.27 -10.38
CA PRO A 347 -14.33 -12.62 -10.55
C PRO A 347 -13.81 -12.00 -11.84
N PRO A 348 -12.50 -11.69 -11.91
CA PRO A 348 -11.88 -11.22 -13.14
C PRO A 348 -12.13 -12.21 -14.29
N ALA A 349 -12.42 -11.67 -15.48
CA ALA A 349 -12.66 -12.51 -16.67
C ALA A 349 -11.49 -13.49 -16.90
N GLY A 350 -11.78 -14.78 -16.95
CA GLY A 350 -10.80 -15.84 -17.15
C GLY A 350 -10.50 -16.73 -15.92
N HIS A 351 -11.03 -16.43 -14.75
CA HIS A 351 -10.97 -17.31 -13.58
C HIS A 351 -12.23 -18.16 -13.51
N VAL A 352 -12.09 -19.46 -13.77
CA VAL A 352 -13.16 -20.43 -13.54
C VAL A 352 -13.15 -20.76 -12.04
N ALA A 353 -14.26 -20.49 -11.35
CA ALA A 353 -14.45 -20.95 -9.99
C ALA A 353 -14.29 -22.48 -9.96
N LEU A 354 -13.44 -22.99 -9.09
CA LEU A 354 -13.40 -24.41 -8.81
C LEU A 354 -14.79 -24.74 -8.20
N ALA A 355 -15.58 -25.53 -8.96
CA ALA A 355 -16.84 -26.02 -8.49
C ALA A 355 -16.62 -26.83 -7.20
N SER A 356 -17.36 -26.45 -6.15
CA SER A 356 -17.44 -27.11 -4.84
C SER A 356 -17.85 -28.57 -4.95
#